data_b9d6db517ccb17c958537f1aea58c329
#
_entry.id   b9d6db517ccb17c958537f1aea58c329
#
_cell.length_a   1.000
_cell.length_b   1.000
_cell.length_c   1.000
_cell.angle_alpha   90.00
_cell.angle_beta   90.00
_cell.angle_gamma   90.00
#
_symmetry.space_group_name_H-M   'P 1'
#
loop_
_entity.id
_entity.type
_entity.pdbx_description
1 polymer ?
#
loop_
_entity_poly.entity_id
_entity_poly.type
_entity_poly.pdbx_seq_one_letter_code
_entity_poly.pdbx_strand_id
1 'polypeptide(L)'
;SRNVKGRDVYITGSDQVWNSHYNEGVDTHYFWDGVKGNKIAYSSSIGASDISEEEKKRFYRYLTGYKAISVREIQAKKILESINISSTLVLDPTFMLKSYDWVRFCTKRLIKSPYILAYIPYNIVDKNLIYRSINRIAKEKGLKVVTFSWNWFRDKNADYTVRFTSPGDFLSLMIYADCVVTNSFHGTAFSVNLNKDFWVYMPSKFPSRIESILKLCKLEDRVLSEVITNEQMEQHINYDQVNDILDEERNKAYSFLRKSLS
;
A
#
# COMPACT_ATOMS: atom_id res chain seq x y z
N SER A 1 -9.84 -26.55 13.09
CA SER A 1 -8.59 -26.20 13.76
C SER A 1 -7.43 -26.80 12.98
N ARG A 2 -6.63 -25.98 12.30
CA ARG A 2 -5.39 -26.45 11.68
C ARG A 2 -4.41 -26.77 12.81
N ASN A 3 -3.96 -28.02 12.89
CA ASN A 3 -2.88 -28.47 13.78
C ASN A 3 -1.55 -27.82 13.36
N VAL A 4 -1.33 -26.58 13.74
CA VAL A 4 -0.03 -25.91 13.59
C VAL A 4 0.78 -26.27 14.84
N LYS A 5 1.51 -27.38 14.78
CA LYS A 5 2.34 -27.84 15.89
C LYS A 5 3.74 -27.21 15.83
N GLY A 6 4.23 -26.74 16.98
CA GLY A 6 5.66 -26.56 17.24
C GLY A 6 6.36 -25.48 16.41
N ARG A 7 5.74 -24.32 16.23
CA ARG A 7 6.41 -23.14 15.69
C ARG A 7 6.87 -22.25 16.84
N ASP A 8 8.06 -21.69 16.72
CA ASP A 8 8.60 -20.81 17.76
C ASP A 8 7.90 -19.44 17.78
N VAL A 9 7.48 -18.93 16.61
CA VAL A 9 6.80 -17.65 16.46
C VAL A 9 5.70 -17.73 15.40
N TYR A 10 4.55 -17.09 15.69
CA TYR A 10 3.43 -16.90 14.77
C TYR A 10 3.35 -15.44 14.38
N ILE A 11 3.43 -15.15 13.10
CA ILE A 11 3.45 -13.77 12.59
C ILE A 11 2.14 -13.48 11.86
N THR A 12 1.38 -12.48 12.36
CA THR A 12 0.32 -11.84 11.57
C THR A 12 0.99 -10.87 10.61
N GLY A 13 0.82 -11.10 9.32
CA GLY A 13 1.45 -10.29 8.28
C GLY A 13 0.75 -8.97 8.03
N SER A 14 1.23 -8.27 7.03
CA SER A 14 0.71 -7.00 6.54
C SER A 14 -0.59 -7.19 5.75
N ASP A 15 -1.05 -6.07 5.16
CA ASP A 15 -2.33 -5.86 4.49
C ASP A 15 -3.51 -5.71 5.47
N GLN A 16 -4.71 -5.59 4.93
CA GLN A 16 -5.93 -5.30 5.69
C GLN A 16 -6.48 -6.55 6.38
N VAL A 17 -5.60 -7.32 7.00
CA VAL A 17 -5.95 -8.57 7.70
C VAL A 17 -6.88 -8.34 8.90
N TRP A 18 -6.88 -7.11 9.44
CA TRP A 18 -7.74 -6.72 10.55
C TRP A 18 -8.91 -5.82 10.11
N ASN A 19 -9.19 -5.72 8.82
CA ASN A 19 -10.31 -4.96 8.30
C ASN A 19 -11.60 -5.80 8.30
N SER A 20 -12.47 -5.55 9.26
CA SER A 20 -13.74 -6.26 9.42
C SER A 20 -14.72 -6.06 8.25
N HIS A 21 -14.60 -4.95 7.51
CA HIS A 21 -15.45 -4.69 6.34
C HIS A 21 -15.11 -5.62 5.16
N TYR A 22 -13.86 -6.07 5.04
CA TYR A 22 -13.46 -7.00 4.00
C TYR A 22 -13.58 -8.47 4.44
N ASN A 23 -13.47 -8.72 5.74
CA ASN A 23 -13.46 -10.06 6.29
C ASN A 23 -14.85 -10.49 6.81
N GLU A 24 -15.92 -9.76 6.48
CA GLU A 24 -17.29 -10.03 6.97
C GLU A 24 -17.35 -10.12 8.51
N GLY A 25 -16.59 -9.27 9.19
CA GLY A 25 -16.40 -9.21 10.63
C GLY A 25 -14.96 -9.44 11.06
N VAL A 26 -14.73 -9.57 12.35
CA VAL A 26 -13.40 -9.84 12.90
C VAL A 26 -13.04 -11.32 12.65
N ASP A 27 -12.17 -11.58 11.69
CA ASP A 27 -11.72 -12.93 11.36
C ASP A 27 -10.61 -13.38 12.34
N THR A 28 -10.95 -14.35 13.18
CA THR A 28 -10.08 -14.84 14.25
C THR A 28 -8.82 -15.55 13.77
N HIS A 29 -8.78 -16.01 12.51
CA HIS A 29 -7.59 -16.63 11.92
C HIS A 29 -6.42 -15.66 11.84
N TYR A 30 -6.70 -14.38 11.56
CA TYR A 30 -5.66 -13.34 11.52
C TYR A 30 -5.18 -12.89 12.90
N PHE A 31 -5.80 -13.39 13.98
CA PHE A 31 -5.38 -13.14 15.36
C PHE A 31 -4.74 -14.38 16.01
N TRP A 32 -4.55 -15.46 15.27
CA TRP A 32 -4.03 -16.72 15.80
C TRP A 32 -4.83 -17.20 17.02
N ASP A 33 -6.18 -17.06 16.98
CA ASP A 33 -7.04 -17.49 18.07
C ASP A 33 -6.91 -19.01 18.33
N GLY A 34 -6.85 -19.39 19.60
CA GLY A 34 -6.62 -20.78 20.02
C GLY A 34 -5.19 -21.30 19.82
N VAL A 35 -4.27 -20.53 19.27
CA VAL A 35 -2.87 -20.91 19.09
C VAL A 35 -2.06 -20.52 20.33
N LYS A 36 -1.33 -21.49 20.89
CA LYS A 36 -0.36 -21.27 21.99
C LYS A 36 1.02 -21.02 21.40
N GLY A 37 1.73 -19.99 21.85
CA GLY A 37 3.07 -19.65 21.41
C GLY A 37 3.28 -18.14 21.28
N ASN A 38 4.48 -17.75 20.91
CA ASN A 38 4.81 -16.34 20.70
C ASN A 38 4.11 -15.79 19.45
N LYS A 39 3.29 -14.78 19.63
CA LYS A 39 2.56 -14.10 18.55
C LYS A 39 3.13 -12.70 18.34
N ILE A 40 3.40 -12.33 17.12
CA ILE A 40 3.76 -10.96 16.74
C ILE A 40 2.90 -10.51 15.56
N ALA A 41 2.67 -9.21 15.44
CA ALA A 41 2.05 -8.61 14.27
C ALA A 41 3.04 -7.68 13.59
N TYR A 42 3.27 -7.89 12.29
CA TYR A 42 4.16 -7.06 11.51
C TYR A 42 3.38 -6.27 10.47
N SER A 43 3.35 -4.93 10.66
CA SER A 43 2.76 -4.00 9.70
C SER A 43 1.29 -4.32 9.36
N SER A 44 0.55 -4.89 10.32
CA SER A 44 -0.86 -5.25 10.12
C SER A 44 -1.73 -4.01 9.95
N SER A 45 -2.79 -4.11 9.16
CA SER A 45 -3.65 -2.97 8.81
C SER A 45 -5.10 -3.23 9.21
N ILE A 46 -5.71 -2.24 9.84
CA ILE A 46 -7.16 -2.17 10.09
C ILE A 46 -7.86 -1.54 8.88
N GLY A 47 -7.22 -0.54 8.24
CA GLY A 47 -7.73 0.14 7.07
C GLY A 47 -8.88 1.12 7.35
N ALA A 48 -9.71 0.86 8.35
CA ALA A 48 -10.84 1.70 8.73
C ALA A 48 -10.41 2.94 9.53
N SER A 49 -11.24 3.99 9.51
CA SER A 49 -11.03 5.21 10.32
C SER A 49 -11.36 4.99 11.79
N ASP A 50 -12.29 4.08 12.09
CA ASP A 50 -12.66 3.62 13.45
C ASP A 50 -13.29 2.23 13.33
N ILE A 51 -13.44 1.56 14.47
CA ILE A 51 -14.11 0.26 14.63
C ILE A 51 -15.14 0.35 15.76
N SER A 52 -16.16 -0.50 15.70
CA SER A 52 -17.22 -0.52 16.72
C SER A 52 -16.68 -0.92 18.11
N GLU A 53 -17.41 -0.55 19.16
CA GLU A 53 -17.04 -0.92 20.53
C GLU A 53 -17.01 -2.44 20.76
N GLU A 54 -17.82 -3.19 20.03
CA GLU A 54 -17.77 -4.65 20.07
C GLU A 54 -16.49 -5.17 19.43
N GLU A 55 -16.08 -4.64 18.29
CA GLU A 55 -14.81 -4.97 17.64
C GLU A 55 -13.62 -4.58 18.51
N LYS A 56 -13.65 -3.41 19.16
CA LYS A 56 -12.63 -2.99 20.12
C LYS A 56 -12.43 -4.00 21.24
N LYS A 57 -13.51 -4.52 21.83
CA LYS A 57 -13.46 -5.57 22.86
C LYS A 57 -12.82 -6.87 22.31
N ARG A 58 -13.19 -7.26 21.08
CA ARG A 58 -12.59 -8.45 20.42
C ARG A 58 -11.12 -8.27 20.12
N PHE A 59 -10.72 -7.11 19.59
CA PHE A 59 -9.31 -6.76 19.33
C PHE A 59 -8.50 -6.81 20.63
N TYR A 60 -8.97 -6.17 21.69
CA TYR A 60 -8.31 -6.23 22.99
C TYR A 60 -8.08 -7.68 23.45
N ARG A 61 -9.14 -8.50 23.43
CA ARG A 61 -9.07 -9.91 23.83
C ARG A 61 -8.01 -10.68 23.04
N TYR A 62 -7.94 -10.49 21.72
CA TYR A 62 -7.02 -11.27 20.88
C TYR A 62 -5.58 -10.73 20.92
N LEU A 63 -5.41 -9.42 21.02
CA LEU A 63 -4.10 -8.79 20.91
C LEU A 63 -3.34 -8.71 22.24
N THR A 64 -4.02 -8.79 23.39
CA THR A 64 -3.36 -8.79 24.70
C THR A 64 -2.32 -9.92 24.85
N GLY A 65 -2.47 -11.03 24.13
CA GLY A 65 -1.51 -12.14 24.14
C GLY A 65 -0.36 -12.04 23.14
N TYR A 66 -0.23 -10.91 22.42
CA TYR A 66 0.86 -10.70 21.47
C TYR A 66 2.12 -10.22 22.18
N LYS A 67 3.28 -10.78 21.79
CA LYS A 67 4.58 -10.35 22.30
C LYS A 67 4.95 -8.95 21.78
N ALA A 68 4.62 -8.67 20.52
CA ALA A 68 4.85 -7.38 19.88
C ALA A 68 3.86 -7.13 18.75
N ILE A 69 3.43 -5.87 18.62
CA ILE A 69 2.46 -5.47 17.59
C ILE A 69 3.02 -4.27 16.82
N SER A 70 3.01 -4.37 15.50
CA SER A 70 3.21 -3.22 14.64
C SER A 70 2.12 -3.10 13.58
N VAL A 71 1.86 -1.87 13.19
CA VAL A 71 0.86 -1.48 12.20
C VAL A 71 1.48 -0.55 11.16
N ARG A 72 0.88 -0.44 9.98
CA ARG A 72 1.44 0.38 8.88
C ARG A 72 0.78 1.74 8.70
N GLU A 73 -0.33 2.02 9.41
CA GLU A 73 -1.00 3.32 9.34
C GLU A 73 -1.24 3.93 10.72
N ILE A 74 -1.20 5.27 10.77
CA ILE A 74 -1.37 6.06 11.98
C ILE A 74 -2.73 5.79 12.62
N GLN A 75 -3.78 5.61 11.80
CA GLN A 75 -5.12 5.39 12.30
C GLN A 75 -5.27 4.05 13.04
N ALA A 76 -4.66 2.97 12.51
CA ALA A 76 -4.64 1.69 13.22
C ALA A 76 -3.93 1.81 14.59
N LYS A 77 -2.82 2.56 14.65
CA LYS A 77 -2.13 2.83 15.90
C LYS A 77 -3.04 3.53 16.91
N LYS A 78 -3.75 4.58 16.50
CA LYS A 78 -4.71 5.31 17.36
C LYS A 78 -5.85 4.42 17.87
N ILE A 79 -6.39 3.56 17.00
CA ILE A 79 -7.44 2.60 17.39
C ILE A 79 -6.91 1.64 18.46
N LEU A 80 -5.72 1.08 18.29
CA LEU A 80 -5.12 0.18 19.27
C LEU A 80 -4.78 0.89 20.59
N GLU A 81 -4.28 2.13 20.54
CA GLU A 81 -4.05 2.96 21.72
C GLU A 81 -5.35 3.23 22.49
N SER A 82 -6.47 3.45 21.80
CA SER A 82 -7.79 3.68 22.44
C SER A 82 -8.30 2.49 23.26
N ILE A 83 -7.75 1.31 23.02
CA ILE A 83 -8.05 0.08 23.76
C ILE A 83 -6.87 -0.41 24.60
N ASN A 84 -5.93 0.47 24.93
CA ASN A 84 -4.74 0.17 25.73
C ASN A 84 -3.83 -0.93 25.15
N ILE A 85 -3.79 -1.09 23.84
CA ILE A 85 -2.86 -1.97 23.13
C ILE A 85 -1.71 -1.14 22.57
N SER A 86 -0.50 -1.35 23.09
CA SER A 86 0.70 -0.71 22.56
C SER A 86 1.07 -1.27 21.18
N SER A 87 1.36 -0.38 20.24
CA SER A 87 1.81 -0.77 18.91
C SER A 87 2.87 0.18 18.34
N THR A 88 3.70 -0.35 17.46
CA THR A 88 4.73 0.41 16.75
C THR A 88 4.29 0.68 15.32
N LEU A 89 4.42 1.92 14.85
CA LEU A 89 4.23 2.24 13.44
C LEU A 89 5.48 1.82 12.66
N VAL A 90 5.32 0.99 11.62
CA VAL A 90 6.41 0.53 10.76
C VAL A 90 5.98 0.56 9.29
N LEU A 91 6.96 0.55 8.39
CA LEU A 91 6.69 0.47 6.97
C LEU A 91 6.00 -0.85 6.57
N ASP A 92 5.18 -0.77 5.52
CA ASP A 92 4.68 -1.96 4.84
C ASP A 92 5.86 -2.82 4.33
N PRO A 93 5.74 -4.17 4.32
CA PRO A 93 6.81 -5.06 3.83
C PRO A 93 7.33 -4.74 2.43
N THR A 94 6.51 -4.12 1.57
CA THR A 94 6.93 -3.69 0.23
C THR A 94 8.08 -2.69 0.25
N PHE A 95 8.25 -1.95 1.32
CA PHE A 95 9.38 -1.03 1.51
C PHE A 95 10.64 -1.68 2.08
N MET A 96 10.56 -2.91 2.61
CA MET A 96 11.72 -3.60 3.18
C MET A 96 12.76 -3.98 2.14
N LEU A 97 12.35 -4.13 0.88
CA LEU A 97 13.22 -4.24 -0.28
C LEU A 97 13.38 -2.86 -0.93
N LYS A 98 14.60 -2.51 -1.31
CA LYS A 98 14.91 -1.29 -2.07
C LYS A 98 14.54 -1.47 -3.56
N SER A 99 14.47 -0.39 -4.29
CA SER A 99 14.11 -0.38 -5.71
C SER A 99 14.90 -1.40 -6.55
N TYR A 100 16.22 -1.47 -6.34
CA TYR A 100 17.10 -2.40 -7.07
C TYR A 100 16.84 -3.87 -6.73
N ASP A 101 16.33 -4.19 -5.55
CA ASP A 101 15.96 -5.55 -5.18
C ASP A 101 14.69 -5.99 -5.92
N TRP A 102 13.70 -5.09 -6.06
CA TRP A 102 12.47 -5.36 -6.77
C TRP A 102 12.68 -5.66 -8.26
N VAL A 103 13.69 -5.07 -8.90
CA VAL A 103 14.03 -5.34 -10.31
C VAL A 103 14.28 -6.82 -10.56
N ARG A 104 14.78 -7.56 -9.57
CA ARG A 104 15.06 -9.02 -9.70
C ARG A 104 13.78 -9.86 -9.82
N PHE A 105 12.63 -9.32 -9.42
CA PHE A 105 11.36 -10.03 -9.42
C PHE A 105 10.44 -9.59 -10.57
N CYS A 106 10.83 -8.57 -11.34
CA CYS A 106 10.03 -8.14 -12.48
C CYS A 106 10.23 -9.05 -13.69
N THR A 107 9.20 -9.18 -14.52
CA THR A 107 9.31 -9.77 -15.85
C THR A 107 10.02 -8.80 -16.80
N LYS A 108 10.31 -9.26 -18.01
CA LYS A 108 10.84 -8.39 -19.08
C LYS A 108 9.90 -7.19 -19.29
N ARG A 109 10.43 -6.07 -19.78
CA ARG A 109 9.65 -4.87 -20.12
C ARG A 109 8.51 -5.23 -21.09
N LEU A 110 7.27 -5.00 -20.67
CA LEU A 110 6.07 -5.37 -21.42
C LEU A 110 5.71 -4.33 -22.49
N ILE A 111 5.90 -3.05 -22.19
CA ILE A 111 5.57 -1.94 -23.07
C ILE A 111 6.86 -1.20 -23.44
N LYS A 112 7.16 -1.13 -24.74
CA LYS A 112 8.40 -0.51 -25.24
C LYS A 112 8.33 1.01 -25.30
N SER A 113 7.18 1.58 -25.64
CA SER A 113 6.96 3.04 -25.69
C SER A 113 7.04 3.66 -24.31
N PRO A 114 7.40 4.94 -24.16
CA PRO A 114 7.18 5.70 -22.93
C PRO A 114 5.69 5.72 -22.56
N TYR A 115 5.38 5.59 -21.25
CA TYR A 115 3.97 5.48 -20.83
C TYR A 115 3.69 5.97 -19.42
N ILE A 116 2.45 6.38 -19.22
CA ILE A 116 1.82 6.61 -17.93
C ILE A 116 1.03 5.36 -17.55
N LEU A 117 1.28 4.83 -16.36
CA LEU A 117 0.54 3.71 -15.82
C LEU A 117 -0.68 4.20 -15.04
N ALA A 118 -1.88 3.85 -15.51
CA ALA A 118 -3.15 4.06 -14.81
C ALA A 118 -3.48 2.82 -13.97
N TYR A 119 -3.11 2.84 -12.69
CA TYR A 119 -3.43 1.77 -11.75
C TYR A 119 -4.56 2.18 -10.81
N ILE A 120 -5.81 1.92 -11.23
CA ILE A 120 -7.04 2.38 -10.57
C ILE A 120 -7.92 1.18 -10.18
N PRO A 121 -7.51 0.36 -9.17
CA PRO A 121 -8.25 -0.85 -8.81
C PRO A 121 -9.51 -0.59 -8.00
N TYR A 122 -9.65 0.59 -7.36
CA TYR A 122 -10.80 0.89 -6.52
C TYR A 122 -11.82 1.76 -7.23
N ASN A 123 -13.09 1.59 -6.84
CA ASN A 123 -14.16 2.46 -7.31
C ASN A 123 -13.94 3.91 -6.84
N ILE A 124 -14.21 4.84 -7.71
CA ILE A 124 -14.11 6.27 -7.52
C ILE A 124 -15.42 6.92 -7.89
N VAL A 125 -15.69 8.04 -7.23
CA VAL A 125 -16.92 8.82 -7.48
C VAL A 125 -16.94 9.38 -8.92
N ASP A 126 -15.80 9.86 -9.41
CA ASP A 126 -15.68 10.38 -10.78
C ASP A 126 -14.47 9.78 -11.51
N LYS A 127 -14.69 8.68 -12.21
CA LYS A 127 -13.68 8.05 -13.05
C LYS A 127 -13.22 8.97 -14.21
N ASN A 128 -14.12 9.82 -14.73
CA ASN A 128 -13.79 10.73 -15.81
C ASN A 128 -12.80 11.81 -15.38
N LEU A 129 -12.90 12.26 -14.13
CA LEU A 129 -11.94 13.21 -13.56
C LEU A 129 -10.51 12.69 -13.63
N ILE A 130 -10.30 11.43 -13.21
CA ILE A 130 -8.99 10.81 -13.23
C ILE A 130 -8.46 10.66 -14.64
N TYR A 131 -9.30 10.15 -15.57
CA TYR A 131 -8.85 9.99 -16.95
C TYR A 131 -8.60 11.31 -17.68
N ARG A 132 -9.27 12.41 -17.31
CA ARG A 132 -8.91 13.75 -17.81
C ARG A 132 -7.49 14.13 -17.41
N SER A 133 -7.09 13.88 -16.17
CA SER A 133 -5.70 14.14 -15.73
C SER A 133 -4.70 13.22 -16.42
N ILE A 134 -5.00 11.90 -16.49
CA ILE A 134 -4.14 10.93 -17.19
C ILE A 134 -3.91 11.37 -18.64
N ASN A 135 -4.98 11.68 -19.37
CA ASN A 135 -4.90 12.09 -20.76
C ASN A 135 -4.16 13.44 -20.95
N ARG A 136 -4.31 14.36 -19.99
CA ARG A 136 -3.58 15.63 -20.01
C ARG A 136 -2.08 15.39 -19.83
N ILE A 137 -1.67 14.60 -18.81
CA ILE A 137 -0.26 14.25 -18.61
C ILE A 137 0.30 13.50 -19.82
N ALA A 138 -0.45 12.52 -20.33
CA ALA A 138 -0.05 11.71 -21.47
C ALA A 138 0.19 12.58 -22.71
N LYS A 139 -0.70 13.51 -22.99
CA LYS A 139 -0.58 14.46 -24.12
C LYS A 139 0.62 15.37 -23.96
N GLU A 140 0.80 15.98 -22.78
CA GLU A 140 1.84 16.95 -22.50
C GLU A 140 3.25 16.33 -22.54
N LYS A 141 3.37 15.12 -21.98
CA LYS A 141 4.64 14.37 -21.91
C LYS A 141 4.86 13.39 -23.07
N GLY A 142 3.95 13.32 -24.05
CA GLY A 142 4.05 12.38 -25.19
C GLY A 142 4.00 10.91 -24.80
N LEU A 143 3.26 10.56 -23.73
CA LEU A 143 3.20 9.23 -23.17
C LEU A 143 2.00 8.42 -23.70
N LYS A 144 2.14 7.09 -23.76
CA LYS A 144 1.02 6.18 -23.98
C LYS A 144 0.31 5.88 -22.65
N VAL A 145 -1.01 5.77 -22.69
CA VAL A 145 -1.79 5.36 -21.51
C VAL A 145 -1.83 3.86 -21.43
N VAL A 146 -1.30 3.32 -20.33
CA VAL A 146 -1.28 1.87 -20.05
C VAL A 146 -2.07 1.58 -18.79
N THR A 147 -2.93 0.59 -18.85
CA THR A 147 -3.62 0.03 -17.68
C THR A 147 -3.49 -1.48 -17.67
N PHE A 148 -3.82 -2.12 -16.55
CA PHE A 148 -3.95 -3.56 -16.52
C PHE A 148 -5.33 -4.00 -16.00
N SER A 149 -5.75 -5.19 -16.40
CA SER A 149 -7.06 -5.74 -16.09
C SER A 149 -6.95 -7.22 -15.73
N TRP A 150 -7.73 -7.62 -14.73
CA TRP A 150 -7.88 -9.01 -14.31
C TRP A 150 -8.91 -9.79 -15.15
N ASN A 151 -9.58 -9.10 -16.08
CA ASN A 151 -10.60 -9.68 -16.96
C ASN A 151 -10.26 -9.50 -18.45
N TRP A 152 -11.12 -10.02 -19.32
CA TRP A 152 -10.96 -9.97 -20.77
C TRP A 152 -11.23 -8.59 -21.39
N PHE A 153 -11.80 -7.65 -20.65
CA PHE A 153 -12.21 -6.37 -21.21
C PHE A 153 -11.01 -5.42 -21.35
N ARG A 154 -10.98 -4.75 -22.48
CA ARG A 154 -10.06 -3.66 -22.75
C ARG A 154 -10.60 -2.36 -22.13
N ASP A 155 -9.75 -1.60 -21.46
CA ASP A 155 -10.11 -0.24 -21.04
C ASP A 155 -10.10 0.68 -22.29
N LYS A 156 -11.25 1.30 -22.55
CA LYS A 156 -11.43 2.20 -23.70
C LYS A 156 -10.61 3.50 -23.59
N ASN A 157 -10.19 3.84 -22.38
CA ASN A 157 -9.43 5.05 -22.08
C ASN A 157 -7.91 4.83 -22.12
N ALA A 158 -7.44 3.63 -22.49
CA ALA A 158 -6.03 3.29 -22.54
C ALA A 158 -5.58 2.86 -23.94
N ASP A 159 -4.35 3.26 -24.33
CA ASP A 159 -3.69 2.77 -25.54
C ASP A 159 -3.41 1.26 -25.42
N TYR A 160 -2.97 0.81 -24.24
CA TYR A 160 -2.68 -0.58 -23.95
C TYR A 160 -3.37 -1.05 -22.67
N THR A 161 -4.03 -2.20 -22.73
CA THR A 161 -4.54 -2.91 -21.56
C THR A 161 -3.80 -4.24 -21.44
N VAL A 162 -2.93 -4.37 -20.44
CA VAL A 162 -2.27 -5.63 -20.12
C VAL A 162 -3.21 -6.48 -19.29
N ARG A 163 -3.40 -7.74 -19.66
CA ARG A 163 -4.39 -8.64 -19.06
C ARG A 163 -3.73 -9.78 -18.33
N PHE A 164 -4.42 -10.30 -17.31
CA PHE A 164 -3.96 -11.46 -16.54
C PHE A 164 -2.52 -11.34 -16.04
N THR A 165 -2.20 -10.19 -15.48
CA THR A 165 -0.85 -9.89 -15.01
C THR A 165 -0.45 -10.76 -13.82
N SER A 166 0.77 -11.28 -13.88
CA SER A 166 1.46 -11.83 -12.72
C SER A 166 1.98 -10.71 -11.80
N PRO A 167 2.38 -11.02 -10.55
CA PRO A 167 3.10 -10.04 -9.72
C PRO A 167 4.36 -9.47 -10.38
N GLY A 168 5.10 -10.28 -11.14
CA GLY A 168 6.26 -9.82 -11.90
C GLY A 168 5.90 -8.87 -13.04
N ASP A 169 4.75 -9.06 -13.70
CA ASP A 169 4.24 -8.15 -14.73
C ASP A 169 3.80 -6.81 -14.11
N PHE A 170 3.14 -6.86 -12.94
CA PHE A 170 2.82 -5.64 -12.19
C PHE A 170 4.08 -4.84 -11.88
N LEU A 171 5.12 -5.51 -11.35
CA LEU A 171 6.41 -4.87 -11.08
C LEU A 171 7.04 -4.30 -12.35
N SER A 172 7.01 -5.03 -13.47
CA SER A 172 7.50 -4.54 -14.74
C SER A 172 6.77 -3.27 -15.18
N LEU A 173 5.43 -3.25 -15.08
CA LEU A 173 4.64 -2.06 -15.41
C LEU A 173 4.94 -0.87 -14.50
N MET A 174 5.19 -1.10 -13.21
CA MET A 174 5.57 -0.04 -12.26
C MET A 174 6.99 0.47 -12.53
N ILE A 175 7.96 -0.44 -12.72
CA ILE A 175 9.38 -0.09 -12.88
C ILE A 175 9.64 0.70 -14.16
N TYR A 176 8.99 0.35 -15.26
CA TYR A 176 9.21 0.99 -16.56
C TYR A 176 8.23 2.12 -16.89
N ALA A 177 7.29 2.45 -16.00
CA ALA A 177 6.44 3.62 -16.15
C ALA A 177 7.25 4.92 -16.01
N ASP A 178 6.96 5.91 -16.85
CA ASP A 178 7.49 7.27 -16.74
C ASP A 178 6.71 8.08 -15.70
N CYS A 179 5.41 7.79 -15.56
CA CYS A 179 4.54 8.38 -14.55
C CYS A 179 3.49 7.35 -14.11
N VAL A 180 3.00 7.46 -12.88
CA VAL A 180 1.95 6.60 -12.34
C VAL A 180 0.78 7.46 -11.84
N VAL A 181 -0.44 7.10 -12.21
CA VAL A 181 -1.66 7.64 -11.58
C VAL A 181 -2.40 6.49 -10.92
N THR A 182 -2.68 6.65 -9.63
CA THR A 182 -3.27 5.55 -8.86
C THR A 182 -4.27 6.03 -7.80
N ASN A 183 -5.14 5.14 -7.36
CA ASN A 183 -5.95 5.27 -6.16
C ASN A 183 -5.70 4.12 -5.16
N SER A 184 -4.59 3.41 -5.33
CA SER A 184 -4.22 2.23 -4.55
C SER A 184 -3.10 2.52 -3.57
N PHE A 185 -3.21 1.98 -2.36
CA PHE A 185 -2.08 2.01 -1.41
C PHE A 185 -0.83 1.37 -2.02
N HIS A 186 -0.93 0.17 -2.59
CA HIS A 186 0.24 -0.48 -3.18
C HIS A 186 0.75 0.24 -4.45
N GLY A 187 -0.14 0.85 -5.23
CA GLY A 187 0.26 1.72 -6.33
C GLY A 187 1.09 2.90 -5.82
N THR A 188 0.65 3.56 -4.75
CA THR A 188 1.39 4.65 -4.10
C THR A 188 2.71 4.16 -3.49
N ALA A 189 2.66 3.06 -2.72
CA ALA A 189 3.84 2.51 -2.06
C ALA A 189 4.95 2.13 -3.04
N PHE A 190 4.61 1.44 -4.13
CA PHE A 190 5.59 1.12 -5.18
C PHE A 190 6.05 2.36 -5.96
N SER A 191 5.19 3.37 -6.19
CA SER A 191 5.61 4.61 -6.82
C SER A 191 6.67 5.31 -5.98
N VAL A 192 6.44 5.44 -4.68
CA VAL A 192 7.41 6.03 -3.74
C VAL A 192 8.70 5.20 -3.69
N ASN A 193 8.61 3.88 -3.48
CA ASN A 193 9.78 3.01 -3.31
C ASN A 193 10.63 2.87 -4.59
N LEU A 194 10.01 2.98 -5.77
CA LEU A 194 10.68 2.90 -7.07
C LEU A 194 11.07 4.28 -7.65
N ASN A 195 10.94 5.35 -6.87
CA ASN A 195 11.27 6.73 -7.25
C ASN A 195 10.54 7.17 -8.54
N LYS A 196 9.23 6.93 -8.62
CA LYS A 196 8.41 7.30 -9.78
C LYS A 196 7.81 8.68 -9.64
N ASP A 197 7.69 9.41 -10.75
CA ASP A 197 6.75 10.51 -10.81
C ASP A 197 5.33 9.94 -10.71
N PHE A 198 4.50 10.48 -9.81
CA PHE A 198 3.18 9.88 -9.58
C PHE A 198 2.17 10.88 -9.04
N TRP A 199 0.90 10.54 -9.21
CA TRP A 199 -0.24 11.25 -8.66
C TRP A 199 -1.26 10.28 -8.07
N VAL A 200 -1.92 10.72 -7.01
CA VAL A 200 -2.87 9.90 -6.26
C VAL A 200 -4.24 10.56 -6.25
N TYR A 201 -5.26 9.81 -6.59
CA TYR A 201 -6.64 10.12 -6.26
C TYR A 201 -7.06 9.31 -5.06
N MET A 202 -7.49 9.98 -3.98
CA MET A 202 -7.87 9.28 -2.76
C MET A 202 -9.06 8.36 -3.00
N PRO A 203 -9.01 7.10 -2.57
CA PRO A 203 -10.16 6.21 -2.62
C PRO A 203 -11.21 6.69 -1.63
N SER A 204 -12.50 6.49 -1.96
CA SER A 204 -13.62 6.86 -1.07
C SER A 204 -13.65 6.05 0.22
N LYS A 205 -13.05 4.86 0.21
CA LYS A 205 -12.95 3.98 1.38
C LYS A 205 -11.49 3.76 1.78
N PHE A 206 -11.21 3.83 3.08
CA PHE A 206 -9.93 3.47 3.67
C PHE A 206 -8.71 4.27 3.16
N PRO A 207 -8.77 5.62 3.08
CA PRO A 207 -7.67 6.46 2.58
C PRO A 207 -6.48 6.51 3.54
N SER A 208 -6.67 6.24 4.83
CA SER A 208 -5.69 6.44 5.90
C SER A 208 -4.31 5.80 5.65
N ARG A 209 -4.26 4.70 4.89
CA ARG A 209 -3.00 4.04 4.52
C ARG A 209 -2.18 4.87 3.54
N ILE A 210 -2.84 5.45 2.54
CA ILE A 210 -2.20 6.34 1.56
C ILE A 210 -1.78 7.64 2.26
N GLU A 211 -2.67 8.23 3.06
CA GLU A 211 -2.38 9.43 3.84
C GLU A 211 -1.15 9.24 4.73
N SER A 212 -1.04 8.09 5.40
CA SER A 212 0.07 7.79 6.30
C SER A 212 1.42 7.78 5.57
N ILE A 213 1.52 7.13 4.40
CA ILE A 213 2.78 7.07 3.65
C ILE A 213 3.12 8.41 2.99
N LEU A 214 2.14 9.13 2.44
CA LEU A 214 2.38 10.43 1.85
C LEU A 214 2.85 11.43 2.90
N LYS A 215 2.20 11.47 4.07
CA LYS A 215 2.61 12.32 5.19
C LYS A 215 4.01 11.97 5.70
N LEU A 216 4.34 10.67 5.83
CA LEU A 216 5.67 10.24 6.24
C LEU A 216 6.75 10.74 5.29
N CYS A 217 6.50 10.65 3.99
CA CYS A 217 7.45 11.03 2.94
C CYS A 217 7.36 12.51 2.53
N LYS A 218 6.47 13.31 3.14
CA LYS A 218 6.19 14.73 2.80
C LYS A 218 5.78 14.91 1.34
N LEU A 219 4.86 14.05 0.88
CA LEU A 219 4.36 13.98 -0.50
C LEU A 219 2.85 14.22 -0.58
N GLU A 220 2.27 14.97 0.36
CA GLU A 220 0.84 15.27 0.38
C GLU A 220 0.40 16.09 -0.84
N ASP A 221 1.33 16.83 -1.45
CA ASP A 221 1.15 17.58 -2.70
C ASP A 221 0.88 16.68 -3.92
N ARG A 222 1.12 15.38 -3.81
CA ARG A 222 0.82 14.40 -4.87
C ARG A 222 -0.63 13.95 -4.90
N VAL A 223 -1.46 14.45 -4.00
CA VAL A 223 -2.89 14.14 -4.00
C VAL A 223 -3.63 15.10 -4.93
N LEU A 224 -4.40 14.53 -5.86
CA LEU A 224 -5.28 15.27 -6.74
C LEU A 224 -6.74 15.12 -6.31
N SER A 225 -7.46 16.24 -6.24
CA SER A 225 -8.92 16.31 -6.06
C SER A 225 -9.63 16.78 -7.32
N GLU A 226 -8.89 17.41 -8.22
CA GLU A 226 -9.36 17.98 -9.49
C GLU A 226 -8.48 17.52 -10.66
N VAL A 227 -8.76 18.02 -11.85
CA VAL A 227 -7.88 17.78 -13.00
C VAL A 227 -6.54 18.46 -12.76
N ILE A 228 -5.46 17.74 -12.95
CA ILE A 228 -4.10 18.22 -12.75
C ILE A 228 -3.83 19.53 -13.53
N THR A 229 -3.14 20.48 -12.90
CA THR A 229 -2.71 21.74 -13.50
C THR A 229 -1.33 21.63 -14.14
N ASN A 230 -0.91 22.63 -14.92
CA ASN A 230 0.45 22.69 -15.47
C ASN A 230 1.49 22.84 -14.35
N GLU A 231 1.23 23.70 -13.38
CA GLU A 231 2.11 23.91 -12.22
C GLU A 231 2.36 22.61 -11.45
N GLN A 232 1.31 21.81 -11.25
CA GLN A 232 1.46 20.50 -10.62
C GLN A 232 2.31 19.56 -11.48
N MET A 233 2.12 19.52 -12.79
CA MET A 233 2.90 18.65 -13.69
C MET A 233 4.40 18.99 -13.75
N GLU A 234 4.78 20.22 -13.41
CA GLU A 234 6.17 20.69 -13.34
C GLU A 234 6.83 20.42 -11.99
N GLN A 235 6.05 20.04 -10.96
CA GLN A 235 6.59 19.74 -9.66
C GLN A 235 7.40 18.43 -9.68
N HIS A 236 8.62 18.48 -9.14
CA HIS A 236 9.50 17.34 -9.02
C HIS A 236 9.55 16.83 -7.57
N ILE A 237 9.62 15.52 -7.42
CA ILE A 237 9.81 14.88 -6.11
C ILE A 237 11.31 14.88 -5.79
N ASN A 238 11.66 15.38 -4.61
CA ASN A 238 13.03 15.24 -4.08
C ASN A 238 13.21 13.82 -3.51
N TYR A 239 13.58 12.88 -4.38
CA TYR A 239 13.76 11.49 -3.99
C TYR A 239 14.96 11.22 -3.10
N ASP A 240 15.96 12.10 -3.04
CA ASP A 240 17.05 11.97 -2.06
C ASP A 240 16.49 12.08 -0.65
N GLN A 241 15.69 13.09 -0.38
CA GLN A 241 15.02 13.27 0.91
C GLN A 241 14.04 12.12 1.22
N VAL A 242 13.27 11.66 0.24
CA VAL A 242 12.33 10.55 0.42
C VAL A 242 13.09 9.26 0.76
N ASN A 243 14.17 8.97 0.06
CA ASN A 243 14.97 7.77 0.29
C ASN A 243 15.65 7.78 1.66
N ASP A 244 16.13 8.94 2.15
CA ASP A 244 16.66 9.09 3.50
C ASP A 244 15.60 8.75 4.56
N ILE A 245 14.39 9.28 4.42
CA ILE A 245 13.26 8.96 5.30
C ILE A 245 12.95 7.45 5.27
N LEU A 246 12.90 6.87 4.07
CA LEU A 246 12.63 5.44 3.93
C LEU A 246 13.73 4.56 4.54
N ASP A 247 14.99 4.97 4.46
CA ASP A 247 16.11 4.21 5.05
C ASP A 247 16.07 4.26 6.58
N GLU A 248 15.72 5.40 7.18
CA GLU A 248 15.49 5.48 8.62
C GLU A 248 14.34 4.56 9.06
N GLU A 249 13.23 4.59 8.34
CA GLU A 249 12.06 3.79 8.68
C GLU A 249 12.29 2.28 8.45
N ARG A 250 13.07 1.89 7.44
CA ARG A 250 13.55 0.51 7.27
C ARG A 250 14.35 0.04 8.47
N ASN A 251 15.25 0.88 8.98
CA ASN A 251 16.06 0.57 10.17
C ASN A 251 15.17 0.38 11.41
N LYS A 252 14.14 1.22 11.59
CA LYS A 252 13.15 1.05 12.66
C LYS A 252 12.38 -0.26 12.52
N ALA A 253 11.93 -0.60 11.31
CA ALA A 253 11.23 -1.84 11.03
C ALA A 253 12.10 -3.09 11.27
N TYR A 254 13.35 -3.09 10.84
CA TYR A 254 14.30 -4.15 11.14
C TYR A 254 14.58 -4.29 12.64
N SER A 255 14.72 -3.16 13.35
CA SER A 255 14.91 -3.16 14.79
C SER A 255 13.70 -3.76 15.53
N PHE A 256 12.48 -3.40 15.10
CA PHE A 256 11.25 -4.00 15.61
C PHE A 256 11.25 -5.52 15.42
N LEU A 257 11.51 -6.01 14.20
CA LEU A 257 11.53 -7.44 13.92
C LEU A 257 12.58 -8.18 14.75
N ARG A 258 13.81 -7.68 14.84
CA ARG A 258 14.87 -8.31 15.65
C ARG A 258 14.48 -8.44 17.12
N LYS A 259 13.95 -7.35 17.72
CA LYS A 259 13.51 -7.34 19.12
C LYS A 259 12.30 -8.24 19.36
N SER A 260 11.43 -8.39 18.37
CA SER A 260 10.22 -9.22 18.50
C SER A 260 10.52 -10.71 18.34
N LEU A 261 11.57 -11.07 17.60
CA LEU A 261 11.98 -12.43 17.30
C LEU A 261 12.98 -12.99 18.33
N SER A 262 13.70 -12.13 19.04
CA SER A 262 14.52 -12.51 20.21
C SER A 262 13.64 -12.81 21.44
#